data_887fff980849672684f1165a85dae999
#
_entry.id   887fff980849672684f1165a85dae999
#
_cell.length_a   1.000
_cell.length_b   1.000
_cell.length_c   1.000
_cell.angle_alpha   90.00
_cell.angle_beta   90.00
_cell.angle_gamma   90.00
#
_symmetry.space_group_name_H-M   'P 1'
#
loop_
_entity.id
_entity.type
_entity.pdbx_description
1 polymer ?
#
loop_
_entity_poly.entity_id
_entity_poly.type
_entity_poly.pdbx_seq_one_letter_code
_entity_poly.pdbx_strand_id
1 'polypeptide(L)'
;LAEAEAGHAIERAVLGRPVFFVDDEPARDAQAQAALESAARQAGFAELQFQYEPIAAALDYEQGVDSERLVLVADIGGGTSDFSLVRVGPSRRGRAQRRDDILANHGVHLAGTDFDRHVELACILPLLGYRTLRPAKPGEPPREVPSGVYFDLATWHLINTVYAPARLAELRSMKGWYADPRHHARLLTTVEEKLGHALAAAAERAKIDVALHGQAVVDLDVLEAGLQSSLHESQAAAALEADLQKIVLAAVETTRQAGVMPAQVQTLYFTGGSTGLTPLVDRIAAHFPVAERVRGDRFASVAQGLGLHARAVFGA
;
A
#
# COMPACT_ATOMS: atom_id res chain seq x y z
N LEU A 1 -0.93 5.26 -27.33
CA LEU A 1 -2.02 6.18 -26.92
C LEU A 1 -1.50 7.63 -26.87
N ALA A 2 -0.50 7.95 -26.07
CA ALA A 2 0.01 9.32 -25.90
C ALA A 2 0.49 9.96 -27.22
N GLU A 3 1.24 9.23 -28.06
CA GLU A 3 1.69 9.71 -29.36
C GLU A 3 0.54 9.92 -30.37
N ALA A 4 -0.49 9.06 -30.31
CA ALA A 4 -1.68 9.21 -31.11
C ALA A 4 -2.49 10.47 -30.73
N GLU A 5 -2.47 10.82 -29.46
CA GLU A 5 -3.12 12.02 -28.92
C GLU A 5 -2.30 13.28 -29.19
N ALA A 6 -0.96 13.17 -29.06
CA ALA A 6 -0.02 14.26 -29.37
C ALA A 6 0.11 14.54 -30.89
N GLY A 7 -0.19 13.56 -31.75
CA GLY A 7 -0.03 13.66 -33.20
C GLY A 7 1.43 13.62 -33.68
N HIS A 8 2.38 13.29 -32.81
CA HIS A 8 3.81 13.19 -33.15
C HIS A 8 4.49 12.17 -32.23
N ALA A 9 5.70 11.72 -32.60
CA ALA A 9 6.53 10.88 -31.76
C ALA A 9 6.95 11.62 -30.48
N ILE A 10 6.95 10.91 -29.35
CA ILE A 10 7.37 11.43 -28.05
C ILE A 10 8.76 10.86 -27.74
N GLU A 11 9.80 11.67 -27.94
CA GLU A 11 11.20 11.26 -27.79
C GLU A 11 11.82 11.66 -26.45
N ARG A 12 11.14 12.51 -25.67
CA ARG A 12 11.62 13.03 -24.38
C ARG A 12 10.72 12.57 -23.25
N ALA A 13 11.31 12.09 -22.15
CA ALA A 13 10.57 11.68 -20.98
C ALA A 13 11.27 12.01 -19.67
N VAL A 14 10.48 12.32 -18.64
CA VAL A 14 10.91 12.30 -17.25
C VAL A 14 10.38 11.03 -16.61
N LEU A 15 11.27 10.24 -16.03
CA LEU A 15 10.94 9.01 -15.32
C LEU A 15 10.98 9.25 -13.81
N GLY A 16 9.98 8.78 -13.11
CA GLY A 16 10.01 8.70 -11.64
C GLY A 16 10.98 7.63 -11.18
N ARG A 17 11.65 7.91 -10.08
CA ARG A 17 12.45 6.92 -9.36
C ARG A 17 12.20 7.04 -7.85
N PRO A 18 12.19 5.92 -7.11
CA PRO A 18 12.26 5.96 -5.66
C PRO A 18 13.58 6.62 -5.20
N VAL A 19 13.65 7.01 -3.93
CA VAL A 19 14.92 7.54 -3.39
C VAL A 19 16.02 6.49 -3.50
N PHE A 20 15.69 5.23 -3.22
CA PHE A 20 16.53 4.07 -3.45
C PHE A 20 15.70 2.96 -4.12
N PHE A 21 16.20 2.37 -5.19
CA PHE A 21 15.67 1.11 -5.74
C PHE A 21 16.08 -0.08 -4.87
N VAL A 22 17.27 0.02 -4.23
CA VAL A 22 17.80 -0.97 -3.32
C VAL A 22 18.47 -0.22 -2.17
N ASP A 23 17.95 -0.40 -0.96
CA ASP A 23 18.48 0.24 0.23
C ASP A 23 19.88 -0.29 0.57
N ASP A 24 20.75 0.60 1.03
CA ASP A 24 22.11 0.30 1.51
C ASP A 24 23.06 -0.37 0.49
N GLU A 25 22.64 -0.51 -0.78
CA GLU A 25 23.45 -1.12 -1.86
C GLU A 25 23.60 -0.20 -3.08
N PRO A 26 24.46 0.84 -3.04
CA PRO A 26 24.56 1.87 -4.10
C PRO A 26 24.85 1.31 -5.50
N ALA A 27 25.60 0.22 -5.59
CA ALA A 27 25.92 -0.40 -6.89
C ALA A 27 24.67 -1.06 -7.52
N ARG A 28 23.83 -1.73 -6.71
CA ARG A 28 22.58 -2.33 -7.17
C ARG A 28 21.51 -1.28 -7.45
N ASP A 29 21.49 -0.20 -6.67
CA ASP A 29 20.62 0.95 -6.93
C ASP A 29 20.93 1.58 -8.30
N ALA A 30 22.20 1.84 -8.58
CA ALA A 30 22.65 2.35 -9.88
C ALA A 30 22.34 1.39 -11.04
N GLN A 31 22.49 0.08 -10.83
CA GLN A 31 22.16 -0.95 -11.82
C GLN A 31 20.65 -0.96 -12.13
N ALA A 32 19.80 -0.82 -11.13
CA ALA A 32 18.35 -0.77 -11.30
C ALA A 32 17.94 0.48 -12.09
N GLN A 33 18.51 1.64 -11.79
CA GLN A 33 18.28 2.85 -12.58
C GLN A 33 18.73 2.67 -14.02
N ALA A 34 19.93 2.10 -14.27
CA ALA A 34 20.44 1.87 -15.61
C ALA A 34 19.56 0.88 -16.41
N ALA A 35 18.98 -0.12 -15.74
CA ALA A 35 18.06 -1.04 -16.38
C ALA A 35 16.77 -0.33 -16.83
N LEU A 36 16.20 0.55 -15.99
CA LEU A 36 15.05 1.37 -16.34
C LEU A 36 15.35 2.33 -17.49
N GLU A 37 16.51 2.98 -17.45
CA GLU A 37 16.97 3.85 -18.55
C GLU A 37 17.11 3.07 -19.86
N SER A 38 17.74 1.89 -19.82
CA SER A 38 17.88 1.02 -20.99
C SER A 38 16.54 0.62 -21.58
N ALA A 39 15.58 0.24 -20.73
CA ALA A 39 14.22 -0.11 -21.16
C ALA A 39 13.51 1.07 -21.83
N ALA A 40 13.62 2.28 -21.26
CA ALA A 40 13.03 3.48 -21.85
C ALA A 40 13.66 3.85 -23.21
N ARG A 41 14.98 3.72 -23.34
CA ARG A 41 15.65 3.91 -24.63
C ARG A 41 15.23 2.89 -25.69
N GLN A 42 15.05 1.63 -25.30
CA GLN A 42 14.51 0.59 -26.18
C GLN A 42 13.06 0.88 -26.62
N ALA A 43 12.29 1.55 -25.76
CA ALA A 43 10.94 2.00 -26.08
C ALA A 43 10.90 3.23 -27.04
N GLY A 44 12.06 3.83 -27.38
CA GLY A 44 12.18 4.90 -28.35
C GLY A 44 12.45 6.30 -27.76
N PHE A 45 12.57 6.44 -26.44
CA PHE A 45 12.91 7.72 -25.86
C PHE A 45 14.40 8.06 -26.06
N ALA A 46 14.67 9.18 -26.72
CA ALA A 46 16.02 9.65 -27.02
C ALA A 46 16.63 10.47 -25.86
N GLU A 47 15.81 11.28 -25.19
CA GLU A 47 16.23 12.14 -24.09
C GLU A 47 15.47 11.79 -22.81
N LEU A 48 16.21 11.42 -21.76
CA LEU A 48 15.65 10.96 -20.49
C LEU A 48 16.19 11.79 -19.33
N GLN A 49 15.29 12.13 -18.42
CA GLN A 49 15.60 12.70 -17.12
C GLN A 49 14.96 11.85 -16.03
N PHE A 50 15.58 11.82 -14.85
CA PHE A 50 15.01 11.17 -13.68
C PHE A 50 14.64 12.20 -12.63
N GLN A 51 13.49 12.00 -11.98
CA GLN A 51 13.13 12.78 -10.80
C GLN A 51 12.72 11.82 -9.68
N TYR A 52 13.11 12.16 -8.46
CA TYR A 52 12.68 11.41 -7.27
C TYR A 52 11.19 11.54 -7.06
N GLU A 53 10.51 10.41 -6.84
CA GLU A 53 9.06 10.35 -6.65
C GLU A 53 8.56 11.24 -5.51
N PRO A 54 9.19 11.30 -4.31
CA PRO A 54 8.74 12.20 -3.25
C PRO A 54 8.93 13.69 -3.61
N ILE A 55 9.93 14.03 -4.41
CA ILE A 55 10.07 15.40 -4.94
C ILE A 55 8.94 15.66 -5.94
N ALA A 56 8.71 14.75 -6.89
CA ALA A 56 7.64 14.88 -7.87
C ALA A 56 6.30 15.06 -7.19
N ALA A 57 5.97 14.22 -6.19
CA ALA A 57 4.72 14.33 -5.43
C ALA A 57 4.54 15.70 -4.76
N ALA A 58 5.63 16.32 -4.30
CA ALA A 58 5.59 17.62 -3.63
C ALA A 58 5.66 18.83 -4.58
N LEU A 59 5.94 18.65 -5.90
CA LEU A 59 6.15 19.78 -6.82
C LEU A 59 4.90 20.64 -7.01
N ASP A 60 3.72 20.06 -7.04
CA ASP A 60 2.47 20.82 -7.15
C ASP A 60 2.27 21.70 -5.91
N TYR A 61 2.43 21.12 -4.73
CA TYR A 61 2.39 21.86 -3.47
C TYR A 61 3.43 22.97 -3.42
N GLU A 62 4.67 22.71 -3.90
CA GLU A 62 5.76 23.71 -3.92
C GLU A 62 5.40 24.96 -4.72
N GLN A 63 4.55 24.85 -5.76
CA GLN A 63 4.15 26.05 -6.54
C GLN A 63 3.39 27.07 -5.68
N GLY A 64 2.68 26.63 -4.66
CA GLY A 64 1.86 27.48 -3.79
C GLY A 64 2.57 28.03 -2.55
N VAL A 65 3.83 27.63 -2.24
CA VAL A 65 4.48 28.08 -1.00
C VAL A 65 5.31 29.34 -1.21
N ASP A 66 5.30 30.24 -0.24
CA ASP A 66 5.99 31.55 -0.29
C ASP A 66 7.37 31.53 0.38
N SER A 67 7.66 30.49 1.16
CA SER A 67 8.91 30.36 1.92
C SER A 67 9.39 28.90 1.89
N GLU A 68 10.67 28.70 2.28
CA GLU A 68 11.16 27.33 2.45
C GLU A 68 10.41 26.61 3.57
N ARG A 69 10.04 25.35 3.31
CA ARG A 69 9.35 24.47 4.24
C ARG A 69 9.96 23.08 4.28
N LEU A 70 9.89 22.46 5.46
CA LEU A 70 10.12 21.03 5.63
C LEU A 70 8.79 20.30 5.48
N VAL A 71 8.72 19.42 4.50
CA VAL A 71 7.54 18.63 4.14
C VAL A 71 7.87 17.16 4.34
N LEU A 72 7.10 16.48 5.17
CA LEU A 72 7.11 15.03 5.23
C LEU A 72 6.11 14.51 4.19
N VAL A 73 6.63 13.96 3.11
CA VAL A 73 5.84 13.25 2.11
C VAL A 73 5.60 11.83 2.62
N ALA A 74 4.34 11.47 2.77
CA ALA A 74 3.87 10.15 3.15
C ALA A 74 3.17 9.52 1.94
N ASP A 75 3.89 8.66 1.24
CA ASP A 75 3.35 7.86 0.12
C ASP A 75 2.99 6.47 0.64
N ILE A 76 1.68 6.21 0.79
CA ILE A 76 1.17 4.97 1.34
C ILE A 76 0.35 4.27 0.27
N GLY A 77 1.03 3.36 -0.44
CA GLY A 77 0.50 2.65 -1.59
C GLY A 77 -0.22 1.34 -1.24
N GLY A 78 -0.11 0.37 -2.13
CA GLY A 78 -0.65 -0.99 -1.94
C GLY A 78 0.28 -1.88 -1.13
N GLY A 79 1.60 -1.83 -1.37
CA GLY A 79 2.59 -2.73 -0.76
C GLY A 79 3.61 -2.06 0.15
N THR A 80 3.81 -0.75 0.03
CA THR A 80 4.80 0.00 0.81
C THR A 80 4.21 1.28 1.38
N SER A 81 4.78 1.72 2.50
CA SER A 81 4.57 3.03 3.07
C SER A 81 5.92 3.73 3.15
N ASP A 82 6.11 4.73 2.29
CA ASP A 82 7.36 5.44 2.11
C ASP A 82 7.26 6.87 2.67
N PHE A 83 8.21 7.25 3.49
CA PHE A 83 8.28 8.56 4.11
C PHE A 83 9.56 9.26 3.68
N SER A 84 9.42 10.44 3.11
CA SER A 84 10.55 11.28 2.71
C SER A 84 10.42 12.66 3.32
N LEU A 85 11.42 13.07 4.10
CA LEU A 85 11.51 14.45 4.56
C LEU A 85 12.22 15.28 3.50
N VAL A 86 11.47 16.19 2.88
CA VAL A 86 11.95 17.00 1.77
C VAL A 86 11.90 18.49 2.09
N ARG A 87 12.80 19.24 1.47
CA ARG A 87 12.81 20.69 1.52
C ARG A 87 12.21 21.25 0.24
N VAL A 88 11.17 22.07 0.37
CA VAL A 88 10.49 22.72 -0.74
C VAL A 88 10.50 24.24 -0.54
N GLY A 89 10.37 25.01 -1.62
CA GLY A 89 10.27 26.45 -1.52
C GLY A 89 10.61 27.21 -2.80
N PRO A 90 10.37 28.53 -2.84
CA PRO A 90 10.54 29.34 -4.05
C PRO A 90 11.93 29.28 -4.66
N SER A 91 12.98 29.18 -3.82
CA SER A 91 14.38 29.14 -4.27
C SER A 91 14.75 27.79 -4.90
N ARG A 92 13.88 26.81 -4.85
CA ARG A 92 14.10 25.42 -5.31
C ARG A 92 13.32 25.09 -6.58
N ARG A 93 12.32 25.89 -6.90
CA ARG A 93 11.50 25.73 -8.11
C ARG A 93 12.37 25.73 -9.36
N GLY A 94 12.09 24.82 -10.27
CA GLY A 94 12.80 24.71 -11.54
C GLY A 94 14.22 24.15 -11.47
N ARG A 95 14.72 23.76 -10.27
CA ARG A 95 16.02 23.08 -10.19
C ARG A 95 15.90 21.67 -10.75
N ALA A 96 16.81 21.32 -11.68
CA ALA A 96 16.88 19.97 -12.23
C ALA A 96 17.41 18.95 -11.20
N GLN A 97 18.37 19.35 -10.38
CA GLN A 97 18.99 18.50 -9.36
C GLN A 97 18.37 18.78 -8.00
N ARG A 98 17.66 17.80 -7.45
CA ARG A 98 16.89 17.91 -6.20
C ARG A 98 17.31 16.89 -5.13
N ARG A 99 18.38 16.12 -5.36
CA ARG A 99 18.83 15.08 -4.41
C ARG A 99 19.10 15.64 -3.02
N ASP A 100 19.71 16.82 -2.95
CA ASP A 100 20.08 17.47 -1.68
C ASP A 100 18.87 18.08 -0.95
N ASP A 101 17.71 18.10 -1.59
CA ASP A 101 16.46 18.51 -0.97
C ASP A 101 15.79 17.38 -0.19
N ILE A 102 16.23 16.13 -0.39
CA ILE A 102 15.77 14.96 0.37
C ILE A 102 16.69 14.79 1.58
N LEU A 103 16.19 15.11 2.77
CA LEU A 103 16.96 15.09 4.01
C LEU A 103 17.04 13.68 4.60
N ALA A 104 15.96 12.91 4.50
CA ALA A 104 15.90 11.50 4.85
C ALA A 104 14.80 10.80 4.07
N ASN A 105 14.95 9.49 3.94
CA ASN A 105 13.93 8.61 3.40
C ASN A 105 13.92 7.31 4.21
N HIS A 106 12.74 6.87 4.61
CA HIS A 106 12.56 5.60 5.31
C HIS A 106 11.22 5.01 4.95
N GLY A 107 11.19 3.70 4.66
CA GLY A 107 9.99 3.00 4.26
C GLY A 107 9.79 1.70 5.03
N VAL A 108 8.58 1.19 4.98
CA VAL A 108 8.23 -0.14 5.47
C VAL A 108 7.41 -0.87 4.42
N HIS A 109 7.68 -2.17 4.25
CA HIS A 109 6.94 -3.06 3.34
C HIS A 109 5.63 -3.48 4.01
N LEU A 110 4.75 -2.51 4.23
CA LEU A 110 3.49 -2.66 4.91
C LEU A 110 2.55 -1.54 4.46
N ALA A 111 1.42 -1.91 3.84
CA ALA A 111 0.46 -0.94 3.30
C ALA A 111 -0.90 -1.59 2.99
N GLY A 112 -1.59 -1.12 1.95
CA GLY A 112 -2.97 -1.45 1.62
C GLY A 112 -3.27 -2.93 1.50
N THR A 113 -2.39 -3.73 0.90
CA THR A 113 -2.58 -5.19 0.75
C THR A 113 -2.45 -5.94 2.07
N ASP A 114 -1.66 -5.44 3.02
CA ASP A 114 -1.61 -5.99 4.37
C ASP A 114 -2.90 -5.67 5.13
N PHE A 115 -3.44 -4.47 4.92
CA PHE A 115 -4.74 -4.11 5.48
C PHE A 115 -5.86 -5.00 4.93
N ASP A 116 -5.88 -5.26 3.62
CA ASP A 116 -6.84 -6.18 2.99
C ASP A 116 -6.75 -7.58 3.61
N ARG A 117 -5.52 -8.08 3.78
CA ARG A 117 -5.25 -9.36 4.44
C ARG A 117 -5.83 -9.41 5.86
N HIS A 118 -5.62 -8.37 6.67
CA HIS A 118 -6.16 -8.33 8.03
C HIS A 118 -7.68 -8.24 8.05
N VAL A 119 -8.29 -7.49 7.14
CA VAL A 119 -9.74 -7.42 6.97
C VAL A 119 -10.31 -8.78 6.58
N GLU A 120 -9.68 -9.47 5.62
CA GLU A 120 -10.11 -10.81 5.20
C GLU A 120 -10.06 -11.81 6.35
N LEU A 121 -8.96 -11.81 7.12
CA LEU A 121 -8.80 -12.63 8.32
C LEU A 121 -9.79 -12.27 9.43
N ALA A 122 -10.25 -11.02 9.52
CA ALA A 122 -11.15 -10.57 10.57
C ALA A 122 -12.62 -10.84 10.28
N CYS A 123 -13.08 -10.72 9.03
CA CYS A 123 -14.51 -10.78 8.72
C CYS A 123 -14.93 -11.82 7.67
N ILE A 124 -14.04 -12.34 6.84
CA ILE A 124 -14.37 -13.31 5.79
C ILE A 124 -13.96 -14.73 6.20
N LEU A 125 -12.69 -14.94 6.48
CA LEU A 125 -12.11 -16.26 6.73
C LEU A 125 -12.63 -16.97 8.00
N PRO A 126 -13.14 -16.29 9.04
CA PRO A 126 -13.87 -16.97 10.12
C PRO A 126 -15.09 -17.78 9.66
N LEU A 127 -15.76 -17.33 8.57
CA LEU A 127 -16.89 -18.07 7.97
C LEU A 127 -16.45 -19.34 7.22
N LEU A 128 -15.15 -19.47 6.94
CA LEU A 128 -14.52 -20.64 6.36
C LEU A 128 -13.84 -21.51 7.45
N GLY A 129 -13.89 -21.10 8.72
CA GLY A 129 -13.37 -21.85 9.86
C GLY A 129 -12.05 -21.33 10.45
N TYR A 130 -11.55 -20.19 10.02
CA TYR A 130 -10.36 -19.55 10.63
C TYR A 130 -10.63 -19.27 12.11
N ARG A 131 -9.69 -19.67 12.98
CA ARG A 131 -9.78 -19.56 14.45
C ARG A 131 -10.98 -20.29 15.10
N THR A 132 -11.66 -21.16 14.38
CA THR A 132 -12.68 -22.01 14.98
C THR A 132 -12.04 -23.21 15.69
N LEU A 133 -12.72 -23.68 16.74
CA LEU A 133 -12.26 -24.84 17.48
C LEU A 133 -12.65 -26.14 16.76
N ARG A 134 -11.78 -27.13 16.85
CA ARG A 134 -12.10 -28.51 16.45
C ARG A 134 -13.14 -29.11 17.37
N PRO A 135 -13.85 -30.18 16.94
CA PRO A 135 -14.72 -30.95 17.83
C PRO A 135 -13.97 -31.38 19.10
N ALA A 136 -14.56 -31.12 20.24
CA ALA A 136 -13.99 -31.48 21.54
C ALA A 136 -13.77 -32.97 21.68
N LYS A 137 -12.61 -33.38 22.20
CA LYS A 137 -12.34 -34.76 22.60
C LYS A 137 -12.20 -34.82 24.12
N PRO A 138 -12.83 -35.82 24.78
CA PRO A 138 -12.70 -35.95 26.21
C PRO A 138 -11.23 -36.02 26.66
N GLY A 139 -10.84 -35.17 27.62
CA GLY A 139 -9.49 -35.12 28.19
C GLY A 139 -8.46 -34.39 27.34
N GLU A 140 -8.79 -33.86 26.17
CA GLU A 140 -7.89 -33.03 25.36
C GLU A 140 -8.25 -31.54 25.52
N PRO A 141 -7.23 -30.64 25.56
CA PRO A 141 -7.50 -29.22 25.53
C PRO A 141 -8.11 -28.80 24.20
N PRO A 142 -8.93 -27.71 24.15
CA PRO A 142 -9.43 -27.16 22.90
C PRO A 142 -8.30 -26.84 21.93
N ARG A 143 -8.46 -27.22 20.66
CA ARG A 143 -7.50 -26.94 19.58
C ARG A 143 -8.20 -26.19 18.46
N GLU A 144 -7.53 -25.18 17.92
CA GLU A 144 -8.01 -24.50 16.72
C GLU A 144 -7.79 -25.35 15.46
N VAL A 145 -8.58 -25.07 14.44
CA VAL A 145 -8.32 -25.53 13.09
C VAL A 145 -6.98 -24.93 12.62
N PRO A 146 -6.11 -25.69 11.91
CA PRO A 146 -4.83 -25.16 11.43
C PRO A 146 -5.01 -23.91 10.56
N SER A 147 -4.24 -22.88 10.87
CA SER A 147 -4.39 -21.55 10.27
C SER A 147 -3.66 -21.34 8.95
N GLY A 148 -2.73 -22.23 8.57
CA GLY A 148 -1.83 -22.02 7.43
C GLY A 148 -2.55 -21.72 6.11
N VAL A 149 -3.60 -22.48 5.79
CA VAL A 149 -4.36 -22.27 4.55
C VAL A 149 -5.03 -20.89 4.49
N TYR A 150 -5.48 -20.38 5.63
CA TYR A 150 -6.14 -19.06 5.71
C TYR A 150 -5.14 -17.93 5.53
N PHE A 151 -3.91 -18.07 6.07
CA PHE A 151 -2.85 -17.11 5.80
C PHE A 151 -2.41 -17.12 4.35
N ASP A 152 -2.34 -18.30 3.72
CA ASP A 152 -2.02 -18.41 2.30
C ASP A 152 -3.12 -17.79 1.42
N LEU A 153 -4.42 -18.00 1.74
CA LEU A 153 -5.56 -17.39 1.06
C LEU A 153 -5.58 -15.87 1.20
N ALA A 154 -5.28 -15.35 2.40
CA ALA A 154 -5.26 -13.92 2.65
C ALA A 154 -4.00 -13.21 2.13
N THR A 155 -3.01 -13.94 1.61
CA THR A 155 -1.76 -13.38 1.08
C THR A 155 -1.78 -13.45 -0.44
N TRP A 156 -2.03 -12.34 -1.11
CA TRP A 156 -2.37 -12.26 -2.53
C TRP A 156 -1.45 -13.08 -3.48
N HIS A 157 -0.14 -13.10 -3.24
CA HIS A 157 0.83 -13.84 -4.05
C HIS A 157 0.90 -15.33 -3.71
N LEU A 158 0.31 -15.77 -2.58
CA LEU A 158 0.24 -17.16 -2.16
C LEU A 158 -1.07 -17.85 -2.52
N ILE A 159 -2.14 -17.08 -2.84
CA ILE A 159 -3.47 -17.61 -3.15
C ILE A 159 -3.41 -18.78 -4.13
N ASN A 160 -2.67 -18.63 -5.22
CA ASN A 160 -2.58 -19.66 -6.26
C ASN A 160 -1.91 -20.95 -5.78
N THR A 161 -1.09 -20.90 -4.74
CA THR A 161 -0.43 -22.10 -4.16
C THR A 161 -1.43 -23.02 -3.45
N VAL A 162 -2.54 -22.44 -2.95
CA VAL A 162 -3.60 -23.18 -2.26
C VAL A 162 -4.38 -24.10 -3.22
N TYR A 163 -4.37 -23.78 -4.51
CA TYR A 163 -5.09 -24.54 -5.55
C TYR A 163 -4.34 -25.78 -6.02
N ALA A 164 -3.14 -26.05 -5.51
CA ALA A 164 -2.38 -27.23 -5.86
C ALA A 164 -3.13 -28.52 -5.48
N PRO A 165 -3.13 -29.58 -6.35
CA PRO A 165 -3.88 -30.81 -6.08
C PRO A 165 -3.53 -31.48 -4.75
N ALA A 166 -2.25 -31.43 -4.33
CA ALA A 166 -1.80 -31.98 -3.06
C ALA A 166 -2.44 -31.21 -1.87
N ARG A 167 -2.52 -29.87 -1.97
CA ARG A 167 -3.13 -29.03 -0.94
C ARG A 167 -4.63 -29.29 -0.83
N LEU A 168 -5.32 -29.42 -1.97
CA LEU A 168 -6.74 -29.75 -2.00
C LEU A 168 -7.02 -31.12 -1.38
N ALA A 169 -6.18 -32.13 -1.67
CA ALA A 169 -6.32 -33.46 -1.04
C ALA A 169 -6.15 -33.41 0.48
N GLU A 170 -5.17 -32.63 0.97
CA GLU A 170 -4.99 -32.37 2.41
C GLU A 170 -6.26 -31.74 3.01
N LEU A 171 -6.74 -30.64 2.41
CA LEU A 171 -7.94 -29.94 2.91
C LEU A 171 -9.19 -30.83 2.95
N ARG A 172 -9.40 -31.67 1.93
CA ARG A 172 -10.50 -32.66 1.93
C ARG A 172 -10.39 -33.65 3.09
N SER A 173 -9.18 -34.06 3.47
CA SER A 173 -8.96 -34.95 4.61
C SER A 173 -9.30 -34.34 5.96
N MET A 174 -9.35 -33.01 6.06
CA MET A 174 -9.61 -32.27 7.29
C MET A 174 -11.08 -32.13 7.65
N LYS A 175 -12.01 -32.77 6.92
CA LYS A 175 -13.48 -32.66 7.15
C LYS A 175 -13.88 -32.82 8.62
N GLY A 176 -13.30 -33.76 9.33
CA GLY A 176 -13.60 -34.02 10.75
C GLY A 176 -12.98 -33.03 11.74
N TRP A 177 -12.26 -32.00 11.27
CA TRP A 177 -11.61 -31.01 12.12
C TRP A 177 -12.47 -29.76 12.36
N TYR A 178 -13.61 -29.66 11.68
CA TYR A 178 -14.51 -28.53 11.78
C TYR A 178 -15.74 -28.91 12.60
N ALA A 179 -16.02 -28.17 13.67
CA ALA A 179 -17.22 -28.36 14.49
C ALA A 179 -18.50 -27.99 13.70
N ASP A 180 -18.43 -26.94 12.88
CA ASP A 180 -19.46 -26.61 11.90
C ASP A 180 -19.01 -27.09 10.50
N PRO A 181 -19.70 -28.08 9.91
CA PRO A 181 -19.33 -28.59 8.59
C PRO A 181 -19.47 -27.57 7.46
N ARG A 182 -20.26 -26.51 7.64
CA ARG A 182 -20.38 -25.42 6.65
C ARG A 182 -19.07 -24.68 6.45
N HIS A 183 -18.29 -24.49 7.50
CA HIS A 183 -16.96 -23.87 7.40
C HIS A 183 -16.05 -24.64 6.45
N HIS A 184 -15.99 -25.96 6.60
CA HIS A 184 -15.20 -26.80 5.72
C HIS A 184 -15.72 -26.81 4.28
N ALA A 185 -17.04 -26.84 4.09
CA ALA A 185 -17.66 -26.79 2.77
C ALA A 185 -17.28 -25.49 2.04
N ARG A 186 -17.40 -24.33 2.70
CA ARG A 186 -17.05 -23.01 2.15
C ARG A 186 -15.55 -22.93 1.82
N LEU A 187 -14.66 -23.47 2.67
CA LEU A 187 -13.23 -23.53 2.38
C LEU A 187 -12.97 -24.37 1.14
N LEU A 188 -13.61 -25.54 1.00
CA LEU A 188 -13.44 -26.38 -0.19
C LEU A 188 -13.96 -25.69 -1.45
N THR A 189 -15.15 -25.07 -1.40
CA THR A 189 -15.69 -24.27 -2.51
C THR A 189 -14.69 -23.18 -2.94
N THR A 190 -14.12 -22.45 -1.96
CA THR A 190 -13.11 -21.41 -2.23
C THR A 190 -11.92 -21.96 -3.03
N VAL A 191 -11.43 -23.15 -2.66
CA VAL A 191 -10.23 -23.72 -3.30
C VAL A 191 -10.57 -24.41 -4.63
N GLU A 192 -11.66 -25.16 -4.70
CA GLU A 192 -12.08 -25.90 -5.89
C GLU A 192 -12.50 -24.96 -7.03
N GLU A 193 -13.20 -23.86 -6.70
CA GLU A 193 -13.66 -22.86 -7.64
C GLU A 193 -12.69 -21.66 -7.80
N LYS A 194 -11.53 -21.70 -7.10
CA LYS A 194 -10.45 -20.69 -7.17
C LYS A 194 -10.92 -19.28 -6.81
N LEU A 195 -11.72 -19.16 -5.78
CA LEU A 195 -12.35 -17.90 -5.36
C LEU A 195 -11.49 -17.00 -4.48
N GLY A 196 -10.26 -17.40 -4.12
CA GLY A 196 -9.39 -16.65 -3.21
C GLY A 196 -9.20 -15.18 -3.64
N HIS A 197 -8.96 -14.91 -4.92
CA HIS A 197 -8.84 -13.53 -5.41
C HIS A 197 -10.17 -12.75 -5.32
N ALA A 198 -11.31 -13.41 -5.45
CA ALA A 198 -12.61 -12.77 -5.27
C ALA A 198 -12.84 -12.38 -3.80
N LEU A 199 -12.39 -13.22 -2.86
CA LEU A 199 -12.46 -12.92 -1.41
C LEU A 199 -11.52 -11.77 -1.05
N ALA A 200 -10.29 -11.76 -1.56
CA ALA A 200 -9.35 -10.65 -1.37
C ALA A 200 -9.92 -9.33 -1.91
N ALA A 201 -10.54 -9.34 -3.10
CA ALA A 201 -11.20 -8.16 -3.65
C ALA A 201 -12.44 -7.73 -2.81
N ALA A 202 -13.14 -8.68 -2.18
CA ALA A 202 -14.23 -8.35 -1.26
C ALA A 202 -13.71 -7.70 0.03
N ALA A 203 -12.57 -8.16 0.54
CA ALA A 203 -11.89 -7.56 1.70
C ALA A 203 -11.43 -6.12 1.40
N GLU A 204 -10.84 -5.89 0.23
CA GLU A 204 -10.43 -4.54 -0.22
C GLU A 204 -11.64 -3.58 -0.28
N ARG A 205 -12.74 -4.01 -0.90
CA ARG A 205 -13.98 -3.22 -0.91
C ARG A 205 -14.48 -2.92 0.49
N ALA A 206 -14.52 -3.92 1.37
CA ALA A 206 -14.96 -3.75 2.75
C ALA A 206 -14.07 -2.75 3.52
N LYS A 207 -12.75 -2.79 3.33
CA LYS A 207 -11.81 -1.80 3.89
C LYS A 207 -12.16 -0.39 3.45
N ILE A 208 -12.41 -0.20 2.15
CA ILE A 208 -12.76 1.11 1.58
C ILE A 208 -14.11 1.59 2.14
N ASP A 209 -15.12 0.73 2.17
CA ASP A 209 -16.46 1.06 2.65
C ASP A 209 -16.45 1.42 4.14
N VAL A 210 -15.72 0.68 4.97
CA VAL A 210 -15.54 1.02 6.39
C VAL A 210 -14.85 2.38 6.56
N ALA A 211 -13.83 2.67 5.76
CA ALA A 211 -13.15 3.97 5.82
C ALA A 211 -14.06 5.14 5.43
N LEU A 212 -15.04 4.92 4.57
CA LEU A 212 -15.96 5.95 4.08
C LEU A 212 -17.24 6.07 4.94
N HIS A 213 -17.75 4.94 5.46
CA HIS A 213 -19.10 4.87 6.04
C HIS A 213 -19.12 4.34 7.48
N GLY A 214 -17.95 3.97 8.07
CA GLY A 214 -17.84 3.40 9.41
C GLY A 214 -18.26 1.93 9.52
N GLN A 215 -18.85 1.37 8.47
CA GLN A 215 -19.27 -0.02 8.40
C GLN A 215 -19.33 -0.51 6.95
N ALA A 216 -19.18 -1.83 6.76
CA ALA A 216 -19.36 -2.50 5.48
C ALA A 216 -20.15 -3.79 5.64
N VAL A 217 -20.95 -4.11 4.62
CA VAL A 217 -21.54 -5.44 4.43
C VAL A 217 -20.79 -6.13 3.31
N VAL A 218 -20.22 -7.29 3.60
CA VAL A 218 -19.45 -8.08 2.64
C VAL A 218 -20.38 -9.14 2.07
N ASP A 219 -20.71 -9.03 0.81
CA ASP A 219 -21.47 -10.03 0.06
C ASP A 219 -20.54 -11.20 -0.31
N LEU A 220 -20.97 -12.40 0.06
CA LEU A 220 -20.26 -13.66 -0.16
C LEU A 220 -21.14 -14.71 -0.86
N ASP A 221 -22.13 -14.27 -1.63
CA ASP A 221 -23.00 -15.13 -2.43
C ASP A 221 -22.22 -16.11 -3.33
N VAL A 222 -21.01 -15.71 -3.70
CA VAL A 222 -20.06 -16.54 -4.46
C VAL A 222 -19.67 -17.83 -3.72
N LEU A 223 -19.77 -17.85 -2.40
CA LEU A 223 -19.49 -19.05 -1.57
C LEU A 223 -20.76 -19.81 -1.23
N GLU A 224 -21.82 -19.10 -0.90
CA GLU A 224 -23.10 -19.67 -0.46
C GLU A 224 -24.17 -18.60 -0.63
N ALA A 225 -25.29 -18.94 -1.27
CA ALA A 225 -26.38 -18.01 -1.54
C ALA A 225 -26.89 -17.33 -0.24
N GLY A 226 -26.94 -16.02 -0.23
CA GLY A 226 -27.33 -15.19 0.91
C GLY A 226 -26.29 -15.09 2.03
N LEU A 227 -25.08 -15.60 1.82
CA LEU A 227 -24.00 -15.46 2.81
C LEU A 227 -23.49 -14.03 2.83
N GLN A 228 -23.50 -13.44 4.00
CA GLN A 228 -22.97 -12.10 4.23
C GLN A 228 -22.11 -12.07 5.50
N SER A 229 -21.17 -11.15 5.52
CA SER A 229 -20.42 -10.75 6.71
C SER A 229 -20.54 -9.24 6.91
N SER A 230 -20.20 -8.77 8.08
CA SER A 230 -20.14 -7.33 8.37
C SER A 230 -18.78 -6.97 8.97
N LEU A 231 -18.32 -5.78 8.67
CA LEU A 231 -17.14 -5.20 9.27
C LEU A 231 -17.49 -3.81 9.81
N HIS A 232 -17.19 -3.56 11.07
CA HIS A 232 -17.34 -2.25 11.71
C HIS A 232 -15.99 -1.58 11.90
N GLU A 233 -15.98 -0.25 11.98
CA GLU A 233 -14.77 0.56 12.15
C GLU A 233 -13.91 0.09 13.32
N SER A 234 -14.53 -0.25 14.46
CA SER A 234 -13.82 -0.75 15.64
C SER A 234 -13.10 -2.08 15.40
N GLN A 235 -13.72 -2.98 14.62
CA GLN A 235 -13.12 -4.27 14.27
C GLN A 235 -11.96 -4.07 13.28
N ALA A 236 -12.14 -3.21 12.27
CA ALA A 236 -11.10 -2.85 11.33
C ALA A 236 -9.92 -2.18 12.05
N ALA A 237 -10.18 -1.23 12.93
CA ALA A 237 -9.16 -0.56 13.72
C ALA A 237 -8.36 -1.54 14.58
N ALA A 238 -9.04 -2.48 15.26
CA ALA A 238 -8.38 -3.50 16.07
C ALA A 238 -7.54 -4.46 15.21
N ALA A 239 -8.03 -4.84 14.03
CA ALA A 239 -7.32 -5.73 13.12
C ALA A 239 -6.03 -5.08 12.57
N LEU A 240 -6.05 -3.76 12.35
CA LEU A 240 -4.96 -3.00 11.74
C LEU A 240 -4.00 -2.37 12.77
N GLU A 241 -4.30 -2.40 14.06
CA GLU A 241 -3.61 -1.64 15.11
C GLU A 241 -2.08 -1.78 15.07
N ALA A 242 -1.58 -3.01 15.01
CA ALA A 242 -0.14 -3.27 15.02
C ALA A 242 0.57 -2.72 13.78
N ASP A 243 -0.10 -2.74 12.64
CA ASP A 243 0.46 -2.30 11.38
C ASP A 243 0.40 -0.77 11.26
N LEU A 244 -0.70 -0.17 11.67
CA LEU A 244 -0.81 1.30 11.74
C LEU A 244 0.27 1.88 12.65
N GLN A 245 0.56 1.23 13.79
CA GLN A 245 1.62 1.68 14.69
C GLN A 245 3.01 1.63 14.04
N LYS A 246 3.33 0.56 13.29
CA LYS A 246 4.62 0.45 12.58
C LYS A 246 4.77 1.55 11.53
N ILE A 247 3.71 1.84 10.78
CA ILE A 247 3.71 2.91 9.76
C ILE A 247 3.93 4.28 10.43
N VAL A 248 3.24 4.55 11.54
CA VAL A 248 3.42 5.80 12.31
C VAL A 248 4.87 5.93 12.81
N LEU A 249 5.44 4.85 13.34
CA LEU A 249 6.82 4.85 13.80
C LEU A 249 7.82 5.12 12.66
N ALA A 250 7.55 4.59 11.45
CA ALA A 250 8.39 4.87 10.28
C ALA A 250 8.37 6.35 9.90
N ALA A 251 7.21 7.02 9.97
CA ALA A 251 7.09 8.46 9.74
C ALA A 251 7.95 9.28 10.73
N VAL A 252 7.91 8.92 12.01
CA VAL A 252 8.70 9.58 13.06
C VAL A 252 10.20 9.28 12.87
N GLU A 253 10.54 8.04 12.56
CA GLU A 253 11.93 7.61 12.34
C GLU A 253 12.57 8.37 11.18
N THR A 254 11.82 8.68 10.11
CA THR A 254 12.32 9.50 9.00
C THR A 254 12.82 10.86 9.46
N THR A 255 12.09 11.53 10.35
CA THR A 255 12.54 12.84 10.89
C THR A 255 13.75 12.69 11.82
N ARG A 256 13.79 11.61 12.60
CA ARG A 256 14.95 11.31 13.47
C ARG A 256 16.24 11.09 12.65
N GLN A 257 16.15 10.36 11.53
CA GLN A 257 17.29 10.16 10.61
C GLN A 257 17.77 11.45 10.00
N ALA A 258 16.88 12.40 9.72
CA ALA A 258 17.23 13.73 9.25
C ALA A 258 17.80 14.67 10.34
N GLY A 259 17.80 14.27 11.61
CA GLY A 259 18.15 15.14 12.73
C GLY A 259 17.13 16.26 12.96
N VAL A 260 15.88 16.09 12.53
CA VAL A 260 14.80 17.06 12.59
C VAL A 260 13.78 16.63 13.64
N MET A 261 13.37 17.54 14.50
CA MET A 261 12.28 17.26 15.45
C MET A 261 10.92 17.30 14.72
N PRO A 262 9.95 16.46 15.09
CA PRO A 262 8.60 16.50 14.49
C PRO A 262 7.93 17.88 14.51
N ALA A 263 8.17 18.70 15.54
CA ALA A 263 7.68 20.06 15.64
C ALA A 263 8.31 21.06 14.64
N GLN A 264 9.34 20.66 13.90
CA GLN A 264 9.96 21.48 12.85
C GLN A 264 9.40 21.17 11.46
N VAL A 265 8.65 20.08 11.31
CA VAL A 265 7.95 19.72 10.07
C VAL A 265 6.73 20.63 9.94
N GLN A 266 6.66 21.41 8.87
CA GLN A 266 5.57 22.36 8.65
C GLN A 266 4.42 21.75 7.85
N THR A 267 4.66 20.68 7.09
CA THR A 267 3.63 20.09 6.26
C THR A 267 3.75 18.58 6.23
N LEU A 268 2.61 17.89 6.36
CA LEU A 268 2.45 16.47 6.04
C LEU A 268 1.72 16.39 4.70
N TYR A 269 2.41 15.90 3.68
CA TYR A 269 1.85 15.72 2.35
C TYR A 269 1.53 14.24 2.13
N PHE A 270 0.24 13.92 2.06
CA PHE A 270 -0.26 12.55 1.92
C PHE A 270 -0.59 12.22 0.46
N THR A 271 -0.02 11.14 -0.05
CA THR A 271 -0.30 10.55 -1.36
C THR A 271 -0.36 9.02 -1.27
N GLY A 272 -0.79 8.34 -2.33
CA GLY A 272 -1.03 6.90 -2.33
C GLY A 272 -2.43 6.51 -1.87
N GLY A 273 -2.93 5.39 -2.44
CA GLY A 273 -4.32 4.95 -2.25
C GLY A 273 -4.74 4.72 -0.80
N SER A 274 -3.83 4.20 0.03
CA SER A 274 -4.09 3.87 1.43
C SER A 274 -4.19 5.09 2.37
N THR A 275 -3.81 6.29 1.92
CA THR A 275 -4.04 7.54 2.66
C THR A 275 -5.52 7.93 2.76
N GLY A 276 -6.40 7.19 2.08
CA GLY A 276 -7.84 7.25 2.30
C GLY A 276 -8.28 6.79 3.68
N LEU A 277 -7.47 6.01 4.38
CA LEU A 277 -7.74 5.53 5.73
C LEU A 277 -7.49 6.67 6.75
N THR A 278 -8.55 7.41 7.08
CA THR A 278 -8.49 8.56 7.98
C THR A 278 -7.82 8.27 9.33
N PRO A 279 -8.09 7.12 10.01
CA PRO A 279 -7.40 6.80 11.26
C PRO A 279 -5.87 6.72 11.13
N LEU A 280 -5.33 6.28 10.00
CA LEU A 280 -3.88 6.26 9.77
C LEU A 280 -3.32 7.69 9.66
N VAL A 281 -3.97 8.52 8.84
CA VAL A 281 -3.59 9.93 8.65
C VAL A 281 -3.61 10.70 9.96
N ASP A 282 -4.65 10.49 10.77
CA ASP A 282 -4.80 11.16 12.08
C ASP A 282 -3.71 10.74 13.07
N ARG A 283 -3.37 9.46 13.11
CA ARG A 283 -2.31 8.94 13.97
C ARG A 283 -0.93 9.47 13.57
N ILE A 284 -0.62 9.50 12.28
CA ILE A 284 0.64 10.13 11.82
C ILE A 284 0.66 11.60 12.25
N ALA A 285 -0.41 12.34 11.94
CA ALA A 285 -0.47 13.77 12.23
C ALA A 285 -0.40 14.12 13.73
N ALA A 286 -0.84 13.23 14.62
CA ALA A 286 -0.72 13.42 16.06
C ALA A 286 0.73 13.57 16.54
N HIS A 287 1.70 13.04 15.81
CA HIS A 287 3.13 13.18 16.10
C HIS A 287 3.76 14.47 15.56
N PHE A 288 3.05 15.24 14.73
CA PHE A 288 3.53 16.46 14.06
C PHE A 288 2.63 17.64 14.39
N PRO A 289 2.74 18.21 15.60
CA PRO A 289 1.71 19.08 16.19
C PRO A 289 1.53 20.42 15.47
N VAL A 290 2.50 20.89 14.70
CA VAL A 290 2.44 22.16 13.97
C VAL A 290 2.27 21.97 12.45
N ALA A 291 2.28 20.73 11.97
CA ALA A 291 2.25 20.46 10.56
C ALA A 291 0.85 20.64 9.96
N GLU A 292 0.77 21.40 8.88
CA GLU A 292 -0.39 21.45 8.01
C GLU A 292 -0.59 20.09 7.31
N ARG A 293 -1.83 19.63 7.20
CA ARG A 293 -2.17 18.41 6.49
C ARG A 293 -2.59 18.74 5.06
N VAL A 294 -1.83 18.29 4.10
CA VAL A 294 -2.11 18.45 2.68
C VAL A 294 -2.36 17.08 2.07
N ARG A 295 -3.41 16.97 1.28
CA ARG A 295 -3.69 15.75 0.50
C ARG A 295 -3.44 16.04 -0.97
N GLY A 296 -2.47 15.35 -1.54
CA GLY A 296 -2.30 15.29 -2.99
C GLY A 296 -3.34 14.39 -3.65
N ASP A 297 -3.32 14.36 -4.96
CA ASP A 297 -4.07 13.32 -5.68
C ASP A 297 -3.48 11.95 -5.34
N ARG A 298 -4.33 11.02 -4.91
CA ARG A 298 -3.90 9.71 -4.40
C ARG A 298 -3.21 8.84 -5.43
N PHE A 299 -3.48 9.07 -6.71
CA PHE A 299 -3.01 8.22 -7.80
C PHE A 299 -2.19 8.99 -8.84
N ALA A 300 -2.29 10.31 -8.88
CA ALA A 300 -1.71 11.15 -9.92
C ALA A 300 -0.65 12.13 -9.44
N SER A 301 -0.43 12.35 -8.13
CA SER A 301 0.52 13.35 -7.61
C SER A 301 1.92 13.22 -8.21
N VAL A 302 2.46 12.00 -8.24
CA VAL A 302 3.79 11.74 -8.80
C VAL A 302 3.80 12.04 -10.31
N ALA A 303 2.82 11.55 -11.06
CA ALA A 303 2.74 11.75 -12.50
C ALA A 303 2.57 13.23 -12.87
N GLN A 304 1.72 13.96 -12.15
CA GLN A 304 1.54 15.41 -12.31
C GLN A 304 2.84 16.16 -12.03
N GLY A 305 3.52 15.82 -10.95
CA GLY A 305 4.81 16.41 -10.62
C GLY A 305 5.90 16.10 -11.64
N LEU A 306 5.96 14.88 -12.18
CA LEU A 306 6.85 14.54 -13.28
C LEU A 306 6.55 15.38 -14.53
N GLY A 307 5.27 15.63 -14.82
CA GLY A 307 4.84 16.54 -15.89
C GLY A 307 5.30 17.98 -15.66
N LEU A 308 5.19 18.50 -14.43
CA LEU A 308 5.72 19.82 -14.06
C LEU A 308 7.25 19.89 -14.24
N HIS A 309 7.96 18.85 -13.80
CA HIS A 309 9.39 18.74 -13.98
C HIS A 309 9.78 18.68 -15.45
N ALA A 310 9.07 17.91 -16.26
CA ALA A 310 9.30 17.82 -17.70
C ALA A 310 9.18 19.19 -18.41
N ARG A 311 8.18 19.98 -18.05
CA ARG A 311 8.07 21.37 -18.55
C ARG A 311 9.25 22.22 -18.15
N ALA A 312 9.77 22.08 -16.93
CA ALA A 312 10.91 22.85 -16.45
C ALA A 312 12.24 22.49 -17.15
N VAL A 313 12.45 21.19 -17.45
CA VAL A 313 13.74 20.72 -18.02
C VAL A 313 13.77 20.67 -19.54
N PHE A 314 12.64 20.43 -20.19
CA PHE A 314 12.57 20.30 -21.65
C PHE A 314 12.00 21.54 -22.35
N GLY A 315 11.44 22.49 -21.62
CA GLY A 315 10.84 23.70 -22.14
C GLY A 315 9.65 23.38 -23.07
N ALA A 316 8.45 23.31 -22.56
CA ALA A 316 7.23 23.17 -23.37
C ALA A 316 6.47 24.49 -23.37
#